data_53dd91875abea2d6083651f229a0f52a
#
_entry.id   53dd91875abea2d6083651f229a0f52a
#
_cell.length_a   1.000
_cell.length_b   1.000
_cell.length_c   1.000
_cell.angle_alpha   90.00
_cell.angle_beta   90.00
_cell.angle_gamma   90.00
#
_symmetry.space_group_name_H-M   'P 1'
#
loop_
_entity.id
_entity.type
_entity.pdbx_description
1 polymer ?
#
loop_
_entity_poly.entity_id
_entity_poly.type
_entity_poly.pdbx_seq_one_letter_code
_entity_poly.pdbx_strand_id
1 'polypeptide(L)'
;MCGIVGYLGKGEAYPALIKGLKRLEYRGYDSAGVALISNDGALNVYKAKGKVADLEAFCSDKDISGHVGIAHTRWATHGEPSAVNAHPHYSSSKNLAMIHNGIIENYADIKKNLIAKGVEFRSETDTEVLVQLIEYIQVKKKLDLLTAVQVALRQVIGAYAIAILDKRNPNQIIAARKQSPLVIGIGKDGEFYLGSDASPIIEYTDKVVYLEDGNIAVMRLGEELQVVNIQNVKLNPEVQTVDIDLGQIEKGGFPHFMLKEIFEQPECLRNCMRAVSYTHLRAHETLRHLV
;
A
#
# COMPACT_ATOMS: atom_id res chain seq x y z
N MET A 1 -3.61 -12.21 0.41
CA MET A 1 -3.34 -10.95 -0.32
C MET A 1 -2.41 -10.09 0.50
N CYS A 2 -1.45 -9.44 -0.14
CA CYS A 2 -0.46 -8.59 0.54
C CYS A 2 -1.09 -7.34 1.18
N GLY A 3 -0.42 -6.77 2.20
CA GLY A 3 -0.84 -5.54 2.86
C GLY A 3 0.13 -4.39 2.60
N ILE A 4 -0.39 -3.23 2.20
CA ILE A 4 0.36 -1.97 2.06
C ILE A 4 -0.03 -1.04 3.20
N VAL A 5 0.96 -0.40 3.83
CA VAL A 5 0.79 0.71 4.77
C VAL A 5 1.82 1.79 4.48
N GLY A 6 1.42 3.06 4.58
CA GLY A 6 2.31 4.21 4.49
C GLY A 6 1.91 5.30 5.48
N TYR A 7 2.87 6.07 5.91
CA TYR A 7 2.68 7.22 6.79
C TYR A 7 3.62 8.37 6.39
N LEU A 8 3.06 9.56 6.36
CA LEU A 8 3.78 10.82 6.20
C LEU A 8 3.14 11.84 7.14
N GLY A 9 3.84 12.25 8.17
CA GLY A 9 3.26 13.13 9.18
C GLY A 9 4.31 13.82 10.03
N LYS A 10 3.89 14.41 11.15
CA LYS A 10 4.77 15.08 12.11
C LYS A 10 5.31 14.14 13.19
N GLY A 11 4.66 13.01 13.39
CA GLY A 11 5.05 11.99 14.37
C GLY A 11 6.01 10.95 13.81
N GLU A 12 6.48 10.05 14.66
CA GLU A 12 7.27 8.90 14.25
C GLU A 12 6.43 7.93 13.39
N ALA A 13 6.96 7.56 12.23
CA ALA A 13 6.25 6.72 11.26
C ALA A 13 6.16 5.25 11.70
N TYR A 14 7.20 4.72 12.32
CA TYR A 14 7.31 3.29 12.63
C TYR A 14 6.14 2.73 13.42
N PRO A 15 5.65 3.36 14.53
CA PRO A 15 4.51 2.84 15.30
C PRO A 15 3.23 2.73 14.46
N ALA A 16 2.93 3.74 13.63
CA ALA A 16 1.75 3.74 12.77
C ALA A 16 1.83 2.63 11.70
N LEU A 17 3.02 2.46 11.10
CA LEU A 17 3.27 1.44 10.10
C LEU A 17 3.10 0.02 10.65
N ILE A 18 3.73 -0.28 11.79
CA ILE A 18 3.65 -1.60 12.41
C ILE A 18 2.21 -1.92 12.88
N LYS A 19 1.52 -0.94 13.48
CA LYS A 19 0.13 -1.12 13.88
C LYS A 19 -0.77 -1.40 12.67
N GLY A 20 -0.55 -0.67 11.58
CA GLY A 20 -1.26 -0.87 10.32
C GLY A 20 -0.99 -2.26 9.72
N LEU A 21 0.26 -2.73 9.71
CA LEU A 21 0.59 -4.07 9.23
C LEU A 21 -0.08 -5.16 10.07
N LYS A 22 -0.10 -5.04 11.40
CA LYS A 22 -0.79 -5.99 12.29
C LYS A 22 -2.28 -6.11 11.97
N ARG A 23 -2.92 -5.02 11.58
CA ARG A 23 -4.32 -5.01 11.15
C ARG A 23 -4.53 -5.68 9.79
N LEU A 24 -3.49 -5.75 8.94
CA LEU A 24 -3.56 -6.39 7.63
C LEU A 24 -3.09 -7.85 7.64
N GLU A 25 -2.59 -8.38 8.76
CA GLU A 25 -2.12 -9.78 8.86
C GLU A 25 -3.22 -10.81 8.54
N TYR A 26 -4.51 -10.46 8.76
CA TYR A 26 -5.63 -11.34 8.39
C TYR A 26 -5.66 -11.70 6.89
N ARG A 27 -5.06 -10.85 6.04
CA ARG A 27 -4.98 -11.08 4.59
C ARG A 27 -3.97 -12.16 4.19
N GLY A 28 -3.13 -12.60 5.13
CA GLY A 28 -2.05 -13.56 4.95
C GLY A 28 -0.69 -12.90 4.79
N TYR A 29 0.34 -13.62 5.21
CA TYR A 29 1.74 -13.15 5.19
C TYR A 29 2.71 -14.33 5.10
N ASP A 30 3.87 -14.10 4.49
CA ASP A 30 5.05 -14.97 4.55
C ASP A 30 6.31 -14.21 4.98
N SER A 31 6.24 -12.90 4.81
CA SER A 31 7.31 -11.97 5.19
C SER A 31 6.74 -10.57 5.38
N ALA A 32 7.46 -9.74 6.12
CA ALA A 32 7.12 -8.35 6.39
C ALA A 32 8.36 -7.46 6.25
N GLY A 33 8.14 -6.17 6.01
CA GLY A 33 9.23 -5.21 6.01
C GLY A 33 8.75 -3.77 6.01
N VAL A 34 9.69 -2.89 6.36
CA VAL A 34 9.49 -1.45 6.48
C VAL A 34 10.64 -0.69 5.86
N ALA A 35 10.34 0.43 5.22
CA ALA A 35 11.32 1.42 4.82
C ALA A 35 10.97 2.76 5.47
N LEU A 36 11.98 3.40 6.05
CA LEU A 36 11.89 4.68 6.75
C LEU A 36 12.97 5.62 6.21
N ILE A 37 12.67 6.89 6.13
CA ILE A 37 13.70 7.91 6.00
C ILE A 37 13.91 8.46 7.40
N SER A 38 15.07 8.13 7.99
CA SER A 38 15.43 8.54 9.34
C SER A 38 15.70 10.04 9.47
N ASN A 39 15.74 10.52 10.69
CA ASN A 39 15.92 11.96 10.98
C ASN A 39 17.27 12.51 10.47
N ASP A 40 18.27 11.66 10.24
CA ASP A 40 19.56 12.01 9.61
C ASP A 40 19.53 11.95 8.07
N GLY A 41 18.36 11.59 7.47
CA GLY A 41 18.16 11.49 6.03
C GLY A 41 18.60 10.16 5.42
N ALA A 42 18.92 9.13 6.21
CA ALA A 42 19.22 7.81 5.69
C ALA A 42 17.94 7.06 5.31
N LEU A 43 17.97 6.29 4.23
CA LEU A 43 16.91 5.38 3.87
C LEU A 43 17.18 4.00 4.47
N ASN A 44 16.50 3.70 5.56
CA ASN A 44 16.60 2.44 6.29
C ASN A 44 15.54 1.46 5.79
N VAL A 45 15.95 0.24 5.41
CA VAL A 45 15.05 -0.82 4.96
C VAL A 45 15.28 -2.07 5.80
N TYR A 46 14.27 -2.48 6.54
CA TYR A 46 14.27 -3.65 7.40
C TYR A 46 13.26 -4.67 6.93
N LYS A 47 13.67 -5.93 6.83
CA LYS A 47 12.85 -7.01 6.30
C LYS A 47 13.07 -8.29 7.11
N ALA A 48 11.97 -9.00 7.37
CA ALA A 48 11.99 -10.29 8.06
C ALA A 48 11.08 -11.30 7.36
N LYS A 49 11.49 -12.56 7.34
CA LYS A 49 10.61 -13.68 7.00
C LYS A 49 9.72 -13.97 8.21
N GLY A 50 8.42 -14.21 7.97
CA GLY A 50 7.45 -14.52 9.01
C GLY A 50 6.45 -13.41 9.27
N LYS A 51 6.06 -13.23 10.53
CA LYS A 51 5.03 -12.31 11.02
C LYS A 51 5.55 -10.88 11.19
N VAL A 52 4.63 -9.95 11.38
CA VAL A 52 4.98 -8.57 11.78
C VAL A 52 5.73 -8.56 13.12
N ALA A 53 5.41 -9.47 14.03
CA ALA A 53 6.15 -9.62 15.29
C ALA A 53 7.63 -10.00 15.09
N ASP A 54 7.96 -10.80 14.07
CA ASP A 54 9.35 -11.14 13.74
C ASP A 54 10.09 -9.92 13.18
N LEU A 55 9.40 -9.07 12.40
CA LEU A 55 9.94 -7.79 11.94
C LEU A 55 10.19 -6.83 13.13
N GLU A 56 9.27 -6.73 14.08
CA GLU A 56 9.45 -5.92 15.30
C GLU A 56 10.66 -6.38 16.10
N ALA A 57 10.79 -7.70 16.32
CA ALA A 57 11.94 -8.26 17.01
C ALA A 57 13.26 -7.94 16.27
N PHE A 58 13.26 -8.01 14.94
CA PHE A 58 14.43 -7.67 14.11
C PHE A 58 14.78 -6.18 14.19
N CYS A 59 13.78 -5.29 14.36
CA CYS A 59 13.98 -3.86 14.43
C CYS A 59 14.32 -3.33 15.82
N SER A 60 14.32 -4.14 16.86
CA SER A 60 14.44 -3.72 18.27
C SER A 60 15.73 -2.95 18.60
N ASP A 61 16.81 -3.21 17.85
CA ASP A 61 18.14 -2.58 17.99
C ASP A 61 18.51 -1.68 16.82
N LYS A 62 17.56 -1.38 15.93
CA LYS A 62 17.78 -0.60 14.70
C LYS A 62 17.30 0.84 14.84
N ASP A 63 17.82 1.71 13.97
CA ASP A 63 17.29 3.07 13.84
C ASP A 63 15.96 3.03 13.09
N ILE A 64 14.88 3.19 13.84
CA ILE A 64 13.50 3.24 13.36
C ILE A 64 12.92 4.65 13.41
N SER A 65 13.75 5.66 13.61
CA SER A 65 13.35 7.07 13.62
C SER A 65 12.85 7.51 12.25
N GLY A 66 12.10 8.60 12.23
CA GLY A 66 11.66 9.26 11.01
C GLY A 66 10.15 9.44 10.92
N HIS A 67 9.77 10.49 10.20
CA HIS A 67 8.38 10.96 10.07
C HIS A 67 7.71 10.48 8.77
N VAL A 68 8.42 9.73 7.93
CA VAL A 68 7.91 9.16 6.68
C VAL A 68 8.36 7.72 6.54
N GLY A 69 7.43 6.87 6.11
CA GLY A 69 7.75 5.47 5.86
C GLY A 69 6.67 4.73 5.09
N ILE A 70 7.05 3.56 4.58
CA ILE A 70 6.19 2.59 3.93
C ILE A 70 6.48 1.20 4.48
N ALA A 71 5.46 0.37 4.59
CA ALA A 71 5.57 -0.97 5.14
C ALA A 71 4.67 -1.95 4.40
N HIS A 72 5.03 -3.23 4.44
CA HIS A 72 4.39 -4.26 3.65
C HIS A 72 4.37 -5.61 4.36
N THR A 73 3.23 -6.34 4.24
CA THR A 73 3.16 -7.78 4.48
C THR A 73 3.01 -8.49 3.14
N ARG A 74 3.92 -9.40 2.85
CA ARG A 74 3.97 -10.12 1.58
C ARG A 74 3.27 -11.47 1.69
N TRP A 75 2.54 -11.82 0.64
CA TRP A 75 2.13 -13.18 0.31
C TRP A 75 2.75 -13.51 -1.05
N ALA A 76 3.70 -14.43 -1.07
CA ALA A 76 4.56 -14.68 -2.24
C ALA A 76 3.76 -15.06 -3.49
N THR A 77 4.05 -14.34 -4.59
CA THR A 77 3.61 -14.67 -5.94
C THR A 77 4.81 -14.99 -6.84
N HIS A 78 5.92 -14.27 -6.66
CA HIS A 78 7.17 -14.46 -7.40
C HIS A 78 8.35 -14.57 -6.42
N GLY A 79 9.16 -15.60 -6.57
CA GLY A 79 10.27 -15.91 -5.66
C GLY A 79 9.82 -16.47 -4.31
N GLU A 80 10.62 -17.33 -3.73
CA GLU A 80 10.32 -17.99 -2.45
C GLU A 80 10.27 -17.00 -1.26
N PRO A 81 9.56 -17.35 -0.18
CA PRO A 81 9.52 -16.55 1.04
C PRO A 81 10.92 -16.42 1.69
N SER A 82 11.50 -15.24 1.57
CA SER A 82 12.83 -14.91 2.11
C SER A 82 12.91 -13.42 2.43
N ALA A 83 13.85 -13.02 3.28
CA ALA A 83 14.12 -11.61 3.56
C ALA A 83 14.58 -10.85 2.29
N VAL A 84 15.23 -11.51 1.34
CA VAL A 84 15.67 -10.89 0.08
C VAL A 84 14.46 -10.53 -0.79
N ASN A 85 13.50 -11.45 -0.92
CA ASN A 85 12.30 -11.28 -1.72
C ASN A 85 11.17 -10.52 -0.99
N ALA A 86 11.31 -10.25 0.32
CA ALA A 86 10.37 -9.42 1.06
C ALA A 86 10.40 -7.96 0.58
N HIS A 87 9.28 -7.27 0.68
CA HIS A 87 9.17 -5.82 0.48
C HIS A 87 9.53 -5.07 1.76
N PRO A 88 9.97 -3.80 1.66
CA PRO A 88 10.22 -2.99 0.48
C PRO A 88 11.47 -3.41 -0.32
N HIS A 89 11.46 -3.15 -1.65
CA HIS A 89 12.64 -3.22 -2.48
C HIS A 89 13.24 -1.82 -2.66
N TYR A 90 14.57 -1.76 -2.74
CA TYR A 90 15.30 -0.51 -2.95
C TYR A 90 16.06 -0.53 -4.28
N SER A 91 16.27 0.64 -4.84
CA SER A 91 17.02 0.83 -6.07
C SER A 91 18.52 0.58 -5.90
N SER A 92 19.25 0.45 -6.99
CA SER A 92 20.71 0.18 -6.97
C SER A 92 21.50 1.22 -6.19
N SER A 93 21.14 2.50 -6.30
CA SER A 93 21.77 3.58 -5.53
C SER A 93 21.30 3.68 -4.08
N LYS A 94 20.27 2.91 -3.69
CA LYS A 94 19.57 3.00 -2.40
C LYS A 94 18.96 4.38 -2.13
N ASN A 95 18.60 5.10 -3.19
CA ASN A 95 17.87 6.36 -3.05
C ASN A 95 16.36 6.17 -3.01
N LEU A 96 15.85 5.12 -3.66
CA LEU A 96 14.43 4.80 -3.71
C LEU A 96 14.13 3.53 -2.93
N ALA A 97 13.01 3.52 -2.21
CA ALA A 97 12.39 2.31 -1.68
C ALA A 97 10.94 2.21 -2.17
N MET A 98 10.49 1.01 -2.50
CA MET A 98 9.16 0.78 -3.05
C MET A 98 8.53 -0.50 -2.49
N ILE A 99 7.22 -0.42 -2.25
CA ILE A 99 6.34 -1.56 -1.97
C ILE A 99 5.33 -1.72 -3.11
N HIS A 100 4.84 -2.94 -3.31
CA HIS A 100 3.97 -3.26 -4.43
C HIS A 100 3.01 -4.41 -4.08
N ASN A 101 1.74 -4.22 -4.41
CA ASN A 101 0.73 -5.26 -4.51
C ASN A 101 0.31 -5.41 -5.96
N GLY A 102 0.31 -6.62 -6.47
CA GLY A 102 -0.06 -6.92 -7.85
C GLY A 102 0.96 -7.80 -8.55
N ILE A 103 0.92 -7.80 -9.88
CA ILE A 103 1.82 -8.57 -10.73
C ILE A 103 2.16 -7.72 -11.96
N ILE A 104 3.46 -7.57 -12.23
CA ILE A 104 3.96 -6.94 -13.45
C ILE A 104 4.25 -8.04 -14.45
N GLU A 105 3.32 -8.26 -15.38
CA GLU A 105 3.35 -9.39 -16.31
C GLU A 105 4.57 -9.37 -17.24
N ASN A 106 4.98 -8.19 -17.69
CA ASN A 106 6.13 -8.03 -18.60
C ASN A 106 7.47 -7.76 -17.88
N TYR A 107 7.56 -8.11 -16.58
CA TYR A 107 8.77 -7.87 -15.79
C TYR A 107 10.04 -8.52 -16.37
N ALA A 108 9.90 -9.70 -16.97
CA ALA A 108 11.04 -10.44 -17.53
C ALA A 108 11.72 -9.68 -18.68
N ASP A 109 10.93 -9.08 -19.58
CA ASP A 109 11.46 -8.28 -20.70
C ASP A 109 12.10 -6.99 -20.20
N ILE A 110 11.46 -6.33 -19.23
CA ILE A 110 12.02 -5.13 -18.60
C ILE A 110 13.34 -5.46 -17.90
N LYS A 111 13.40 -6.56 -17.14
CA LYS A 111 14.60 -7.04 -16.44
C LYS A 111 15.74 -7.29 -17.41
N LYS A 112 15.47 -8.03 -18.51
CA LYS A 112 16.45 -8.31 -19.55
C LYS A 112 17.04 -7.02 -20.14
N ASN A 113 16.18 -6.05 -20.43
CA ASN A 113 16.59 -4.76 -20.97
C ASN A 113 17.45 -3.94 -19.98
N LEU A 114 17.15 -4.00 -18.69
CA LEU A 114 17.91 -3.32 -17.65
C LEU A 114 19.26 -3.99 -17.39
N ILE A 115 19.32 -5.32 -17.40
CA ILE A 115 20.59 -6.09 -17.30
C ILE A 115 21.53 -5.72 -18.47
N ALA A 116 21.03 -5.63 -19.69
CA ALA A 116 21.79 -5.19 -20.86
C ALA A 116 22.34 -3.74 -20.72
N LYS A 117 21.79 -2.95 -19.79
CA LYS A 117 22.23 -1.58 -19.47
C LYS A 117 23.09 -1.51 -18.20
N GLY A 118 23.48 -2.67 -17.64
CA GLY A 118 24.36 -2.76 -16.48
C GLY A 118 23.65 -2.66 -15.12
N VAL A 119 22.32 -2.83 -15.06
CA VAL A 119 21.59 -2.86 -13.79
C VAL A 119 21.68 -4.26 -13.19
N GLU A 120 22.08 -4.33 -11.93
CA GLU A 120 22.14 -5.57 -11.15
C GLU A 120 20.86 -5.78 -10.34
N PHE A 121 20.46 -7.04 -10.18
CA PHE A 121 19.28 -7.45 -9.42
C PHE A 121 19.69 -8.37 -8.28
N ARG A 122 19.00 -8.22 -7.14
CA ARG A 122 19.27 -8.98 -5.91
C ARG A 122 18.17 -9.98 -5.59
N SER A 123 16.94 -9.68 -6.04
CA SER A 123 15.77 -10.51 -5.78
C SER A 123 15.19 -11.12 -7.05
N GLU A 124 14.25 -12.01 -6.86
CA GLU A 124 13.50 -12.67 -7.94
C GLU A 124 12.17 -11.94 -8.23
N THR A 125 11.89 -10.83 -7.56
CA THR A 125 10.59 -10.18 -7.61
C THR A 125 10.47 -9.21 -8.80
N ASP A 126 9.27 -9.13 -9.33
CA ASP A 126 8.86 -8.13 -10.32
C ASP A 126 8.91 -6.70 -9.77
N THR A 127 8.74 -6.56 -8.46
CA THR A 127 8.81 -5.27 -7.75
C THR A 127 10.20 -4.65 -7.82
N GLU A 128 11.26 -5.44 -7.64
CA GLU A 128 12.61 -4.91 -7.79
C GLU A 128 12.84 -4.41 -9.23
N VAL A 129 12.28 -5.11 -10.22
CA VAL A 129 12.38 -4.67 -11.62
C VAL A 129 11.76 -3.30 -11.82
N LEU A 130 10.62 -3.03 -11.19
CA LEU A 130 9.94 -1.74 -11.32
C LEU A 130 10.72 -0.60 -10.64
N VAL A 131 11.23 -0.79 -9.42
CA VAL A 131 11.99 0.27 -8.75
C VAL A 131 13.31 0.57 -9.48
N GLN A 132 13.97 -0.45 -10.04
CA GLN A 132 15.16 -0.27 -10.87
C GLN A 132 14.84 0.48 -12.19
N LEU A 133 13.70 0.17 -12.82
CA LEU A 133 13.25 0.88 -14.02
C LEU A 133 13.00 2.36 -13.72
N ILE A 134 12.33 2.67 -12.62
CA ILE A 134 12.05 4.06 -12.20
C ILE A 134 13.36 4.81 -11.96
N GLU A 135 14.30 4.24 -11.22
CA GLU A 135 15.60 4.87 -10.98
C GLU A 135 16.39 5.05 -12.27
N TYR A 136 16.44 4.02 -13.13
CA TYR A 136 17.14 4.11 -14.42
C TYR A 136 16.59 5.27 -15.27
N ILE A 137 15.26 5.41 -15.36
CA ILE A 137 14.60 6.49 -16.10
C ILE A 137 14.91 7.84 -15.46
N GLN A 138 14.81 7.95 -14.14
CA GLN A 138 15.06 9.16 -13.38
C GLN A 138 16.48 9.69 -13.61
N VAL A 139 17.48 8.83 -13.47
CA VAL A 139 18.89 9.20 -13.62
C VAL A 139 19.23 9.49 -15.09
N LYS A 140 18.84 8.59 -16.00
CA LYS A 140 19.19 8.72 -17.42
C LYS A 140 18.60 9.96 -18.08
N LYS A 141 17.37 10.32 -17.71
CA LYS A 141 16.63 11.45 -18.27
C LYS A 141 16.66 12.69 -17.40
N LYS A 142 17.29 12.64 -16.22
CA LYS A 142 17.34 13.72 -15.22
C LYS A 142 15.94 14.24 -14.86
N LEU A 143 15.00 13.32 -14.60
CA LEU A 143 13.61 13.62 -14.29
C LEU A 143 13.38 13.68 -12.78
N ASP A 144 12.35 14.42 -12.36
CA ASP A 144 11.80 14.29 -11.01
C ASP A 144 11.14 12.91 -10.82
N LEU A 145 10.89 12.52 -9.56
CA LEU A 145 10.38 11.20 -9.25
C LEU A 145 8.99 10.96 -9.87
N LEU A 146 8.07 11.95 -9.81
CA LEU A 146 6.73 11.81 -10.37
C LEU A 146 6.77 11.52 -11.87
N THR A 147 7.52 12.31 -12.62
CA THR A 147 7.68 12.12 -14.06
C THR A 147 8.35 10.78 -14.38
N ALA A 148 9.37 10.37 -13.60
CA ALA A 148 10.01 9.07 -13.78
C ALA A 148 9.04 7.90 -13.55
N VAL A 149 8.20 7.99 -12.52
CA VAL A 149 7.12 7.02 -12.24
C VAL A 149 6.13 6.95 -13.39
N GLN A 150 5.65 8.10 -13.88
CA GLN A 150 4.73 8.14 -15.03
C GLN A 150 5.32 7.47 -16.27
N VAL A 151 6.58 7.76 -16.59
CA VAL A 151 7.27 7.17 -17.75
C VAL A 151 7.50 5.66 -17.56
N ALA A 152 7.79 5.20 -16.35
CA ALA A 152 7.94 3.79 -16.04
C ALA A 152 6.61 3.05 -16.16
N LEU A 153 5.54 3.57 -15.55
CA LEU A 153 4.23 2.93 -15.52
C LEU A 153 3.57 2.82 -16.91
N ARG A 154 3.93 3.69 -17.86
CA ARG A 154 3.51 3.55 -19.27
C ARG A 154 4.10 2.31 -19.96
N GLN A 155 5.18 1.74 -19.43
CA GLN A 155 5.84 0.56 -19.97
C GLN A 155 5.41 -0.73 -19.27
N VAL A 156 4.64 -0.62 -18.17
CA VAL A 156 4.21 -1.74 -17.34
C VAL A 156 2.89 -2.31 -17.85
N ILE A 157 2.85 -3.63 -18.01
CA ILE A 157 1.64 -4.42 -18.26
C ILE A 157 1.35 -5.20 -16.99
N GLY A 158 0.08 -5.15 -16.52
CA GLY A 158 -0.37 -5.85 -15.33
C GLY A 158 -1.07 -4.96 -14.32
N ALA A 159 -1.32 -5.52 -13.13
CA ALA A 159 -1.98 -4.88 -12.01
C ALA A 159 -0.95 -4.40 -10.99
N TYR A 160 -1.15 -3.21 -10.42
CA TYR A 160 -0.27 -2.69 -9.37
C TYR A 160 -0.99 -1.73 -8.41
N ALA A 161 -0.59 -1.79 -7.16
CA ALA A 161 -0.67 -0.70 -6.19
C ALA A 161 0.72 -0.52 -5.60
N ILE A 162 1.32 0.63 -5.79
CA ILE A 162 2.69 0.93 -5.37
C ILE A 162 2.74 2.15 -4.45
N ALA A 163 3.73 2.15 -3.54
CA ALA A 163 4.14 3.34 -2.80
C ALA A 163 5.67 3.44 -2.83
N ILE A 164 6.18 4.66 -3.02
CA ILE A 164 7.59 4.93 -3.26
C ILE A 164 8.07 6.07 -2.35
N LEU A 165 9.22 5.84 -1.73
CA LEU A 165 10.01 6.85 -1.02
C LEU A 165 11.24 7.21 -1.84
N ASP A 166 11.64 8.48 -1.78
CA ASP A 166 12.92 8.98 -2.29
C ASP A 166 13.65 9.74 -1.17
N LYS A 167 14.80 9.23 -0.71
CA LYS A 167 15.57 9.88 0.37
C LYS A 167 16.02 11.30 0.07
N ARG A 168 16.05 11.67 -1.22
CA ARG A 168 16.38 13.03 -1.66
C ARG A 168 15.21 14.01 -1.48
N ASN A 169 14.00 13.46 -1.28
CA ASN A 169 12.79 14.24 -0.96
C ASN A 169 12.03 13.57 0.19
N PRO A 170 12.51 13.72 1.44
CA PRO A 170 12.03 12.97 2.60
C PRO A 170 10.61 13.36 3.04
N ASN A 171 10.07 14.48 2.53
CA ASN A 171 8.72 14.94 2.87
C ASN A 171 7.66 14.53 1.84
N GLN A 172 7.92 13.44 1.10
CA GLN A 172 7.03 13.02 0.02
C GLN A 172 6.87 11.50 -0.04
N ILE A 173 5.63 11.06 -0.30
CA ILE A 173 5.31 9.71 -0.77
C ILE A 173 4.63 9.84 -2.12
N ILE A 174 5.04 9.03 -3.10
CA ILE A 174 4.29 8.85 -4.35
C ILE A 174 3.64 7.48 -4.33
N ALA A 175 2.34 7.44 -4.64
CA ALA A 175 1.57 6.21 -4.73
C ALA A 175 0.84 6.14 -6.07
N ALA A 176 0.72 4.95 -6.64
CA ALA A 176 -0.01 4.77 -7.90
C ALA A 176 -0.80 3.46 -7.87
N ARG A 177 -1.91 3.44 -8.61
CA ARG A 177 -2.79 2.28 -8.65
C ARG A 177 -3.23 1.94 -10.07
N LYS A 178 -3.34 0.63 -10.33
CA LYS A 178 -4.07 0.02 -11.44
C LYS A 178 -4.55 -1.37 -11.02
N GLN A 179 -5.87 -1.58 -10.94
CA GLN A 179 -6.55 -2.85 -10.61
C GLN A 179 -6.33 -3.40 -9.19
N SER A 180 -5.32 -2.95 -8.46
CA SER A 180 -5.09 -3.34 -7.05
C SER A 180 -5.55 -2.21 -6.12
N PRO A 181 -6.25 -2.48 -5.00
CA PRO A 181 -6.81 -1.43 -4.16
C PRO A 181 -5.73 -0.61 -3.44
N LEU A 182 -5.99 0.71 -3.35
CA LEU A 182 -5.15 1.64 -2.62
C LEU A 182 -5.99 2.81 -2.09
N VAL A 183 -5.88 3.10 -0.81
CA VAL A 183 -6.65 4.11 -0.08
C VAL A 183 -5.69 5.08 0.58
N ILE A 184 -6.00 6.37 0.51
CA ILE A 184 -5.23 7.44 1.12
C ILE A 184 -6.09 8.10 2.19
N GLY A 185 -5.64 8.12 3.43
CA GLY A 185 -6.24 8.88 4.51
C GLY A 185 -5.65 10.29 4.57
N ILE A 186 -6.52 11.28 4.71
CA ILE A 186 -6.14 12.68 4.88
C ILE A 186 -6.24 13.00 6.37
N GLY A 187 -5.09 13.07 7.02
CA GLY A 187 -4.99 13.42 8.43
C GLY A 187 -5.08 14.92 8.69
N LYS A 188 -4.88 15.30 9.94
CA LYS A 188 -4.80 16.71 10.34
C LYS A 188 -3.48 17.31 9.90
N ASP A 189 -3.45 18.63 9.71
CA ASP A 189 -2.22 19.38 9.45
C ASP A 189 -1.38 18.90 8.25
N GLY A 190 -2.01 18.31 7.23
CA GLY A 190 -1.35 17.82 6.03
C GLY A 190 -0.58 16.51 6.24
N GLU A 191 -1.01 15.71 7.22
CA GLU A 191 -0.55 14.32 7.36
C GLU A 191 -1.29 13.39 6.41
N PHE A 192 -0.61 12.32 5.99
CA PHE A 192 -1.17 11.31 5.10
C PHE A 192 -0.92 9.91 5.63
N TYR A 193 -1.94 9.10 5.45
CA TYR A 193 -1.92 7.67 5.71
C TYR A 193 -2.21 6.93 4.41
N LEU A 194 -1.59 5.80 4.19
CA LEU A 194 -1.80 4.96 3.01
C LEU A 194 -2.09 3.54 3.44
N GLY A 195 -3.03 2.89 2.78
CA GLY A 195 -3.36 1.49 3.04
C GLY A 195 -3.89 0.77 1.80
N SER A 196 -3.70 -0.54 1.74
CA SER A 196 -4.37 -1.39 0.74
C SER A 196 -5.87 -1.56 0.99
N ASP A 197 -6.33 -1.21 2.20
CA ASP A 197 -7.73 -0.98 2.58
C ASP A 197 -7.80 0.09 3.68
N ALA A 198 -9.01 0.42 4.15
CA ALA A 198 -9.18 1.48 5.14
C ALA A 198 -8.79 1.09 6.58
N SER A 199 -8.64 -0.22 6.89
CA SER A 199 -8.42 -0.67 8.28
C SER A 199 -7.18 -0.09 8.96
N PRO A 200 -6.02 0.11 8.30
CA PRO A 200 -4.89 0.78 8.92
C PRO A 200 -5.08 2.27 9.18
N ILE A 201 -6.05 2.91 8.49
CA ILE A 201 -6.19 4.36 8.37
C ILE A 201 -7.23 4.93 9.35
N ILE A 202 -8.36 4.22 9.53
CA ILE A 202 -9.55 4.76 10.20
C ILE A 202 -9.36 5.18 11.66
N GLU A 203 -8.32 4.71 12.34
CA GLU A 203 -7.99 5.17 13.69
C GLU A 203 -7.47 6.62 13.70
N TYR A 204 -6.88 7.04 12.59
CA TYR A 204 -6.20 8.33 12.49
C TYR A 204 -7.07 9.38 11.78
N THR A 205 -7.90 8.94 10.83
CA THR A 205 -8.79 9.82 10.07
C THR A 205 -9.96 9.06 9.46
N ASP A 206 -11.10 9.70 9.40
CA ASP A 206 -12.31 9.26 8.70
C ASP A 206 -12.35 9.73 7.23
N LYS A 207 -11.47 10.68 6.86
CA LYS A 207 -11.41 11.24 5.50
C LYS A 207 -10.48 10.43 4.64
N VAL A 208 -11.01 9.76 3.63
CA VAL A 208 -10.24 8.91 2.72
C VAL A 208 -10.49 9.25 1.26
N VAL A 209 -9.50 8.95 0.44
CA VAL A 209 -9.57 8.97 -1.02
C VAL A 209 -9.25 7.56 -1.52
N TYR A 210 -10.20 6.94 -2.21
CA TYR A 210 -9.97 5.71 -2.96
C TYR A 210 -9.33 6.07 -4.29
N LEU A 211 -8.07 5.72 -4.44
CA LEU A 211 -7.36 6.03 -5.68
C LEU A 211 -7.95 5.21 -6.84
N GLU A 212 -8.25 5.85 -7.97
CA GLU A 212 -8.79 5.18 -9.15
C GLU A 212 -7.68 4.61 -10.04
N ASP A 213 -8.05 3.73 -10.98
CA ASP A 213 -7.12 3.10 -11.90
C ASP A 213 -6.42 4.11 -12.82
N GLY A 214 -5.10 3.99 -12.91
CA GLY A 214 -4.27 4.88 -13.70
C GLY A 214 -3.93 6.21 -13.02
N ASN A 215 -4.37 6.40 -11.77
CA ASN A 215 -4.08 7.60 -10.99
C ASN A 215 -2.82 7.44 -10.15
N ILE A 216 -2.15 8.56 -9.97
CA ILE A 216 -0.93 8.71 -9.16
C ILE A 216 -1.19 9.80 -8.14
N ALA A 217 -1.03 9.48 -6.88
CA ALA A 217 -1.13 10.41 -5.77
C ALA A 217 0.27 10.88 -5.35
N VAL A 218 0.40 12.16 -5.15
CA VAL A 218 1.61 12.79 -4.59
C VAL A 218 1.21 13.40 -3.26
N MET A 219 1.68 12.80 -2.20
CA MET A 219 1.49 13.23 -0.81
C MET A 219 2.73 14.00 -0.38
N ARG A 220 2.58 15.26 0.02
CA ARG A 220 3.65 16.08 0.60
C ARG A 220 3.22 16.62 1.94
N LEU A 221 4.09 16.50 2.91
CA LEU A 221 3.80 16.93 4.27
C LEU A 221 3.44 18.43 4.31
N GLY A 222 2.27 18.75 4.86
CA GLY A 222 1.77 20.12 4.96
C GLY A 222 1.12 20.69 3.70
N GLU A 223 1.04 19.91 2.61
CA GLU A 223 0.35 20.30 1.37
C GLU A 223 -0.97 19.54 1.20
N GLU A 224 -1.81 20.01 0.28
CA GLU A 224 -3.00 19.27 -0.15
C GLU A 224 -2.62 18.04 -0.99
N LEU A 225 -3.46 16.99 -0.91
CA LEU A 225 -3.27 15.80 -1.75
C LEU A 225 -3.36 16.16 -3.23
N GLN A 226 -2.29 15.91 -3.95
CA GLN A 226 -2.26 16.07 -5.39
C GLN A 226 -2.50 14.71 -6.06
N VAL A 227 -3.49 14.63 -6.94
CA VAL A 227 -3.72 13.45 -7.78
C VAL A 227 -3.55 13.83 -9.25
N VAL A 228 -2.81 13.01 -9.98
CA VAL A 228 -2.61 13.14 -11.43
C VAL A 228 -2.80 11.78 -12.08
N ASN A 229 -3.10 11.75 -13.35
CA ASN A 229 -3.07 10.50 -14.12
C ASN A 229 -1.69 10.24 -14.75
N ILE A 230 -1.54 9.11 -15.42
CA ILE A 230 -0.30 8.73 -16.13
C ILE A 230 0.09 9.76 -17.19
N GLN A 231 -0.87 10.52 -17.76
CA GLN A 231 -0.64 11.58 -18.76
C GLN A 231 -0.33 12.94 -18.12
N ASN A 232 -0.19 13.01 -16.80
CA ASN A 232 0.06 14.23 -16.02
C ASN A 232 -1.10 15.24 -15.99
N VAL A 233 -2.32 14.77 -16.22
CA VAL A 233 -3.51 15.60 -16.04
C VAL A 233 -3.86 15.63 -14.55
N LYS A 234 -4.00 16.83 -13.97
CA LYS A 234 -4.44 17.01 -12.59
C LYS A 234 -5.89 16.58 -12.44
N LEU A 235 -6.19 15.85 -11.38
CA LEU A 235 -7.51 15.36 -11.04
C LEU A 235 -7.92 15.90 -9.67
N ASN A 236 -9.21 16.09 -9.48
CA ASN A 236 -9.77 16.43 -8.16
C ASN A 236 -10.31 15.15 -7.55
N PRO A 237 -9.61 14.54 -6.56
CA PRO A 237 -10.07 13.32 -5.95
C PRO A 237 -11.30 13.58 -5.09
N GLU A 238 -12.25 12.64 -5.11
CA GLU A 238 -13.39 12.66 -4.20
C GLU A 238 -12.94 12.22 -2.82
N VAL A 239 -13.11 13.09 -1.83
CA VAL A 239 -12.87 12.79 -0.42
C VAL A 239 -14.14 12.18 0.15
N GLN A 240 -14.07 10.95 0.62
CA GLN A 240 -15.17 10.22 1.25
C GLN A 240 -14.97 10.15 2.75
N THR A 241 -16.07 10.20 3.51
CA THR A 241 -16.04 9.92 4.95
C THR A 241 -16.39 8.46 5.18
N VAL A 242 -15.53 7.75 5.89
CA VAL A 242 -15.70 6.32 6.19
C VAL A 242 -16.21 6.21 7.63
N ASP A 243 -17.43 5.72 7.77
CA ASP A 243 -18.04 5.39 9.07
C ASP A 243 -17.85 3.88 9.32
N ILE A 244 -16.68 3.50 9.79
CA ILE A 244 -16.36 2.12 10.17
C ILE A 244 -16.02 2.10 11.65
N ASP A 245 -16.77 1.31 12.43
CA ASP A 245 -16.46 1.07 13.83
C ASP A 245 -15.16 0.27 13.97
N LEU A 246 -14.18 0.81 14.73
CA LEU A 246 -12.92 0.14 15.05
C LEU A 246 -13.15 -1.25 15.67
N GLY A 247 -14.22 -1.42 16.47
CA GLY A 247 -14.58 -2.70 17.06
C GLY A 247 -14.88 -3.80 16.04
N GLN A 248 -15.34 -3.42 14.85
CA GLN A 248 -15.60 -4.38 13.76
C GLN A 248 -14.30 -4.89 13.09
N ILE A 249 -13.25 -4.08 13.11
CA ILE A 249 -11.97 -4.41 12.46
C ILE A 249 -11.03 -5.16 13.39
N GLU A 250 -11.17 -4.97 14.70
CA GLU A 250 -10.35 -5.64 15.70
C GLU A 250 -10.88 -7.04 16.01
N LYS A 251 -10.04 -7.87 16.63
CA LYS A 251 -10.43 -9.25 17.00
C LYS A 251 -11.57 -9.33 18.00
N GLY A 252 -11.97 -8.23 18.66
CA GLY A 252 -13.11 -8.16 19.57
C GLY A 252 -13.01 -9.14 20.74
N GLY A 253 -11.81 -9.38 21.27
CA GLY A 253 -11.54 -10.35 22.34
C GLY A 253 -11.33 -11.79 21.88
N PHE A 254 -11.45 -12.10 20.60
CA PHE A 254 -11.16 -13.42 20.05
C PHE A 254 -9.64 -13.62 19.81
N PRO A 255 -9.09 -14.82 20.01
CA PRO A 255 -7.68 -15.10 19.75
C PRO A 255 -7.30 -15.02 18.27
N HIS A 256 -8.27 -15.30 17.35
CA HIS A 256 -8.08 -15.32 15.90
C HIS A 256 -9.25 -14.67 15.18
N PHE A 257 -8.99 -13.99 14.06
CA PHE A 257 -10.03 -13.43 13.20
C PHE A 257 -11.02 -14.49 12.70
N MET A 258 -10.54 -15.65 12.27
CA MET A 258 -11.38 -16.76 11.83
C MET A 258 -12.42 -17.16 12.91
N LEU A 259 -12.02 -17.20 14.18
CA LEU A 259 -12.95 -17.52 15.26
C LEU A 259 -14.01 -16.41 15.43
N LYS A 260 -13.61 -15.15 15.38
CA LYS A 260 -14.52 -14.00 15.36
C LYS A 260 -15.54 -14.13 14.21
N GLU A 261 -15.05 -14.34 12.99
CA GLU A 261 -15.88 -14.47 11.78
C GLU A 261 -16.87 -15.64 11.89
N ILE A 262 -16.47 -16.77 12.47
CA ILE A 262 -17.38 -17.90 12.71
C ILE A 262 -18.53 -17.48 13.62
N PHE A 263 -18.26 -16.73 14.70
CA PHE A 263 -19.31 -16.27 15.61
C PHE A 263 -20.16 -15.13 15.03
N GLU A 264 -19.63 -14.34 14.11
CA GLU A 264 -20.34 -13.26 13.41
C GLU A 264 -21.24 -13.76 12.27
N GLN A 265 -21.04 -14.98 11.77
CA GLN A 265 -21.82 -15.54 10.64
C GLN A 265 -23.34 -15.40 10.81
N PRO A 266 -23.96 -15.68 11.97
CA PRO A 266 -25.41 -15.55 12.11
C PRO A 266 -25.92 -14.11 11.90
N GLU A 267 -25.14 -13.12 12.27
CA GLU A 267 -25.46 -11.70 12.08
C GLU A 267 -25.22 -11.26 10.64
N CYS A 268 -24.11 -11.66 10.06
CA CYS A 268 -23.80 -11.40 8.65
C CYS A 268 -24.87 -11.99 7.73
N LEU A 269 -25.33 -13.22 7.97
CA LEU A 269 -26.42 -13.85 7.23
C LEU A 269 -27.73 -13.07 7.39
N ARG A 270 -28.09 -12.66 8.63
CA ARG A 270 -29.28 -11.84 8.85
C ARG A 270 -29.22 -10.50 8.10
N ASN A 271 -28.08 -9.85 8.07
CA ASN A 271 -27.87 -8.59 7.36
C ASN A 271 -27.99 -8.78 5.83
N CYS A 272 -27.38 -9.83 5.28
CA CYS A 272 -27.55 -10.19 3.87
C CYS A 272 -29.01 -10.50 3.52
N MET A 273 -29.72 -11.25 4.38
CA MET A 273 -31.13 -11.57 4.18
C MET A 273 -32.03 -10.34 4.25
N ARG A 274 -31.72 -9.35 5.10
CA ARG A 274 -32.46 -8.07 5.14
C ARG A 274 -32.37 -7.33 3.82
N ALA A 275 -31.18 -7.25 3.23
CA ALA A 275 -30.97 -6.59 1.96
C ALA A 275 -31.73 -7.30 0.83
N VAL A 276 -31.67 -8.63 0.76
CA VAL A 276 -32.38 -9.44 -0.24
C VAL A 276 -33.89 -9.37 -0.04
N SER A 277 -34.40 -9.47 1.19
CA SER A 277 -35.83 -9.37 1.49
C SER A 277 -36.40 -8.01 1.10
N TYR A 278 -35.65 -6.92 1.30
CA TYR A 278 -36.10 -5.58 0.96
C TYR A 278 -36.14 -5.32 -0.54
N THR A 279 -35.15 -5.80 -1.29
CA THR A 279 -35.03 -5.51 -2.72
C THR A 279 -35.77 -6.51 -3.61
N HIS A 280 -35.90 -7.78 -3.23
CA HIS A 280 -36.47 -8.84 -4.07
C HIS A 280 -37.83 -9.34 -3.60
N LEU A 281 -38.04 -9.55 -2.30
CA LEU A 281 -39.32 -10.07 -1.80
C LEU A 281 -40.42 -9.00 -1.76
N ARG A 282 -40.11 -7.75 -1.38
CA ARG A 282 -41.09 -6.66 -1.44
C ARG A 282 -41.41 -6.20 -2.87
N ALA A 283 -40.48 -6.28 -3.79
CA ALA A 283 -40.77 -5.97 -5.19
C ALA A 283 -41.74 -6.99 -5.83
N HIS A 284 -41.73 -8.23 -5.36
CA HIS A 284 -42.71 -9.25 -5.78
C HIS A 284 -44.07 -9.10 -5.07
N GLU A 285 -44.15 -8.57 -3.86
CA GLU A 285 -45.42 -8.33 -3.16
C GLU A 285 -46.20 -7.16 -3.75
N THR A 286 -45.54 -6.14 -4.28
CA THR A 286 -46.19 -5.00 -4.96
C THR A 286 -46.87 -5.39 -6.25
N LEU A 287 -46.43 -6.44 -6.92
CA LEU A 287 -47.12 -6.97 -8.11
C LEU A 287 -48.37 -7.82 -7.80
N ARG A 288 -48.53 -8.30 -6.56
CA ARG A 288 -49.72 -9.07 -6.14
C ARG A 288 -50.92 -8.20 -5.74
N HIS A 289 -50.73 -6.92 -5.51
CA HIS A 289 -51.81 -5.99 -5.15
C HIS A 289 -52.30 -5.16 -6.35
N LEU A 290 -51.85 -5.46 -7.58
CA LEU A 290 -52.27 -4.77 -8.80
C LEU A 290 -53.12 -5.65 -9.72
N VAL A 291 -53.72 -6.74 -9.18
CA VAL A 291 -54.75 -7.55 -9.88
C VAL A 291 -56.02 -7.55 -9.07
#